data_c1a811399251667ce1d802618f19bde6
#
_entry.id   c1a811399251667ce1d802618f19bde6
#
_cell.length_a   1.000
_cell.length_b   1.000
_cell.length_c   1.000
_cell.angle_alpha   90.00
_cell.angle_beta   90.00
_cell.angle_gamma   90.00
#
_symmetry.space_group_name_H-M   'P 1'
#
loop_
_entity.id
_entity.type
_entity.pdbx_description
1 polymer ?
#
loop_
_entity_poly.entity_id
_entity_poly.type
_entity_poly.pdbx_seq_one_letter_code
_entity_poly.pdbx_strand_id
1 'polypeptide(L)'
;MPTADGKFHFAIDRGGTFTDVVSCLPDGSEVVSKLLSEDPQHYADAPTEGIRRVLEKYDKESCIDYSRGRPVMTEKIGSIRMGTTVATNALLERDGAKMALLTTRGFGDLLEIGNQARPDIFDLSCSTPSLLYERVVEVDERVMLQHFCSSDYASQFHSQMGITKENLLIEKVPDLDIVRQELEKLRDAGITALAIAFLHAYTYAEHERMVGDLASSMNCFEQISMSHEVAPMIKLVPRGHTSCAAAYLTPKITTYLASFQKGFDSNLSKVPLQFMKSDGGLAPVNDFGGHQAILSGPAGGVVGYAKTTFDSNSQTPLIGFDMGGTSTDVSRYDGHWEHVFETVTAGVSIQA
;
A
#
# COMPACT_ATOMS: atom_id res chain seq x y z
N MET A 1 -9.18 -33.11 -0.56
CA MET A 1 -7.93 -33.89 -0.37
C MET A 1 -7.21 -33.30 0.82
N PRO A 2 -6.54 -34.10 1.68
CA PRO A 2 -5.78 -33.58 2.81
C PRO A 2 -4.78 -32.49 2.36
N THR A 3 -4.47 -31.55 3.23
CA THR A 3 -3.42 -30.56 2.98
C THR A 3 -2.08 -31.27 2.84
N ALA A 4 -1.21 -30.80 1.93
CA ALA A 4 0.04 -31.49 1.63
C ALA A 4 1.01 -31.57 2.83
N ASP A 5 0.89 -30.66 3.78
CA ASP A 5 1.71 -30.54 5.00
C ASP A 5 0.98 -30.97 6.29
N GLY A 6 -0.29 -31.39 6.20
CA GLY A 6 -1.11 -31.80 7.34
C GLY A 6 -1.39 -30.64 8.32
N LYS A 7 -1.39 -29.40 7.86
CA LYS A 7 -1.59 -28.19 8.66
C LYS A 7 -2.83 -27.43 8.28
N PHE A 8 -3.23 -26.49 9.16
CA PHE A 8 -4.31 -25.55 8.90
C PHE A 8 -3.83 -24.40 8.02
N HIS A 9 -4.59 -24.04 7.00
CA HIS A 9 -4.34 -22.87 6.16
C HIS A 9 -5.52 -21.91 6.27
N PHE A 10 -5.20 -20.64 6.44
CA PHE A 10 -6.21 -19.60 6.65
C PHE A 10 -6.20 -18.59 5.51
N ALA A 11 -7.40 -18.25 5.02
CA ALA A 11 -7.65 -17.11 4.17
C ALA A 11 -8.63 -16.18 4.89
N ILE A 12 -8.26 -14.94 5.09
CA ILE A 12 -8.98 -13.99 5.92
C ILE A 12 -9.26 -12.73 5.12
N ASP A 13 -10.49 -12.26 5.15
CA ASP A 13 -10.87 -10.93 4.68
C ASP A 13 -11.32 -10.08 5.87
N ARG A 14 -10.49 -9.09 6.25
CA ARG A 14 -10.79 -8.16 7.31
C ARG A 14 -11.43 -6.91 6.73
N GLY A 15 -12.75 -6.88 6.68
CA GLY A 15 -13.54 -5.69 6.36
C GLY A 15 -13.64 -4.70 7.54
N GLY A 16 -14.26 -3.55 7.32
CA GLY A 16 -14.50 -2.54 8.36
C GLY A 16 -15.46 -3.02 9.45
N THR A 17 -16.52 -3.75 9.09
CA THR A 17 -17.55 -4.21 10.03
C THR A 17 -17.40 -5.68 10.40
N PHE A 18 -17.12 -6.54 9.44
CA PHE A 18 -16.98 -7.98 9.64
C PHE A 18 -15.66 -8.49 9.10
N THR A 19 -15.18 -9.54 9.74
CA THR A 19 -14.02 -10.33 9.32
C THR A 19 -14.50 -11.72 8.97
N ASP A 20 -14.24 -12.13 7.73
CA ASP A 20 -14.54 -13.46 7.22
C ASP A 20 -13.27 -14.31 7.25
N VAL A 21 -13.37 -15.54 7.76
CA VAL A 21 -12.25 -16.48 7.88
C VAL A 21 -12.61 -17.79 7.21
N VAL A 22 -11.92 -18.12 6.15
CA VAL A 22 -11.98 -19.43 5.48
C VAL A 22 -10.77 -20.23 5.92
N SER A 23 -11.00 -21.42 6.41
CA SER A 23 -9.97 -22.31 6.95
C SER A 23 -9.98 -23.65 6.25
N CYS A 24 -8.87 -24.03 5.66
CA CYS A 24 -8.65 -25.36 5.13
C CYS A 24 -8.01 -26.22 6.25
N LEU A 25 -8.72 -27.26 6.67
CA LEU A 25 -8.30 -28.15 7.73
C LEU A 25 -7.29 -29.19 7.23
N PRO A 26 -6.53 -29.86 8.12
CA PRO A 26 -5.58 -30.91 7.72
C PRO A 26 -6.15 -32.02 6.86
N ASP A 27 -7.42 -32.38 7.05
CA ASP A 27 -8.13 -33.39 6.25
C ASP A 27 -8.57 -32.87 4.87
N GLY A 28 -8.38 -31.58 4.59
CA GLY A 28 -8.77 -30.91 3.35
C GLY A 28 -10.22 -30.45 3.33
N SER A 29 -10.94 -30.55 4.42
CA SER A 29 -12.26 -29.93 4.56
C SER A 29 -12.11 -28.42 4.79
N GLU A 30 -13.14 -27.67 4.40
CA GLU A 30 -13.18 -26.22 4.55
C GLU A 30 -14.20 -25.78 5.57
N VAL A 31 -13.85 -24.80 6.37
CA VAL A 31 -14.73 -24.20 7.37
C VAL A 31 -14.71 -22.67 7.20
N VAL A 32 -15.90 -22.09 7.18
CA VAL A 32 -16.09 -20.65 7.10
C VAL A 32 -16.62 -20.14 8.44
N SER A 33 -16.07 -19.04 8.90
CA SER A 33 -16.54 -18.30 10.08
C SER A 33 -16.54 -16.82 9.83
N LYS A 34 -17.44 -16.10 10.52
CA LYS A 34 -17.60 -14.65 10.43
C LYS A 34 -17.63 -14.05 11.83
N LEU A 35 -16.87 -12.96 12.02
CA LEU A 35 -16.75 -12.23 13.27
C LEU A 35 -16.97 -10.75 13.03
N LEU A 36 -17.32 -10.00 14.08
CA LEU A 36 -17.22 -8.53 14.04
C LEU A 36 -15.74 -8.17 13.94
N SER A 37 -15.39 -7.19 13.09
CA SER A 37 -14.00 -6.72 12.97
C SER A 37 -13.51 -6.02 14.25
N GLU A 38 -14.43 -5.42 15.00
CA GLU A 38 -14.18 -4.75 16.26
C GLU A 38 -15.14 -5.25 17.34
N ASP A 39 -14.61 -5.90 18.36
CA ASP A 39 -15.35 -6.36 19.55
C ASP A 39 -14.41 -6.37 20.76
N PRO A 40 -14.00 -5.19 21.27
CA PRO A 40 -12.96 -5.05 22.27
C PRO A 40 -13.33 -5.68 23.64
N GLN A 41 -14.61 -5.99 23.85
CA GLN A 41 -15.05 -6.70 25.05
C GLN A 41 -14.71 -8.20 25.02
N HIS A 42 -14.55 -8.78 23.83
CA HIS A 42 -14.34 -10.20 23.67
C HIS A 42 -12.98 -10.55 23.07
N TYR A 43 -12.40 -9.72 22.20
CA TYR A 43 -11.07 -9.93 21.60
C TYR A 43 -10.45 -8.61 21.12
N ALA A 44 -9.14 -8.58 21.04
CA ALA A 44 -8.39 -7.42 20.59
C ALA A 44 -8.28 -7.35 19.05
N ASP A 45 -8.28 -8.50 18.36
CA ASP A 45 -8.10 -8.61 16.93
C ASP A 45 -8.94 -9.76 16.36
N ALA A 46 -9.82 -9.47 15.41
CA ALA A 46 -10.75 -10.44 14.85
C ALA A 46 -10.06 -11.55 14.04
N PRO A 47 -9.08 -11.29 13.17
CA PRO A 47 -8.30 -12.33 12.49
C PRO A 47 -7.68 -13.34 13.44
N THR A 48 -6.98 -12.87 14.47
CA THR A 48 -6.37 -13.72 15.50
C THR A 48 -7.42 -14.57 16.23
N GLU A 49 -8.54 -13.95 16.61
CA GLU A 49 -9.62 -14.67 17.29
C GLU A 49 -10.27 -15.71 16.36
N GLY A 50 -10.44 -15.41 15.07
CA GLY A 50 -10.98 -16.36 14.11
C GLY A 50 -10.10 -17.59 13.95
N ILE A 51 -8.79 -17.41 13.80
CA ILE A 51 -7.81 -18.51 13.77
C ILE A 51 -7.87 -19.32 15.06
N ARG A 52 -7.85 -18.65 16.21
CA ARG A 52 -7.92 -19.29 17.53
C ARG A 52 -9.15 -20.21 17.68
N ARG A 53 -10.34 -19.72 17.31
CA ARG A 53 -11.59 -20.50 17.39
C ARG A 53 -11.56 -21.75 16.52
N VAL A 54 -11.00 -21.65 15.31
CA VAL A 54 -10.86 -22.80 14.42
C VAL A 54 -9.90 -23.82 15.01
N LEU A 55 -8.73 -23.40 15.47
CA LEU A 55 -7.77 -24.32 16.10
C LEU A 55 -8.34 -24.97 17.35
N GLU A 56 -8.95 -24.21 18.27
CA GLU A 56 -9.60 -24.74 19.48
C GLU A 56 -10.68 -25.79 19.17
N LYS A 57 -11.44 -25.57 18.09
CA LYS A 57 -12.54 -26.46 17.72
C LYS A 57 -12.07 -27.71 16.97
N TYR A 58 -11.09 -27.59 16.09
CA TYR A 58 -10.77 -28.63 15.11
C TYR A 58 -9.41 -29.32 15.34
N ASP A 59 -8.48 -28.72 16.07
CA ASP A 59 -7.22 -29.36 16.48
C ASP A 59 -7.46 -30.23 17.73
N LYS A 60 -7.99 -31.46 17.50
CA LYS A 60 -8.30 -32.41 18.58
C LYS A 60 -7.14 -33.33 18.94
N GLU A 61 -6.11 -33.38 18.11
CA GLU A 61 -5.01 -34.31 18.26
C GLU A 61 -3.85 -33.71 19.06
N SER A 62 -3.73 -32.40 19.08
CA SER A 62 -2.67 -31.72 19.85
C SER A 62 -3.13 -31.43 21.27
N CYS A 63 -2.16 -31.43 22.20
CA CYS A 63 -2.38 -30.95 23.57
C CYS A 63 -2.15 -29.44 23.71
N ILE A 64 -2.29 -28.67 22.61
CA ILE A 64 -2.03 -27.23 22.59
C ILE A 64 -3.20 -26.50 23.24
N ASP A 65 -2.89 -25.58 24.14
CA ASP A 65 -3.86 -24.71 24.80
C ASP A 65 -4.11 -23.45 23.94
N TYR A 66 -5.27 -23.35 23.34
CA TYR A 66 -5.72 -22.19 22.54
C TYR A 66 -6.61 -21.23 23.37
N SER A 67 -6.52 -21.24 24.69
CA SER A 67 -7.34 -20.37 25.53
C SER A 67 -7.06 -18.89 25.29
N ARG A 68 -8.09 -18.05 25.51
CA ARG A 68 -7.98 -16.60 25.39
C ARG A 68 -6.95 -16.03 26.36
N GLY A 69 -6.35 -14.90 25.97
CA GLY A 69 -5.35 -14.20 26.78
C GLY A 69 -3.93 -14.73 26.63
N ARG A 70 -3.72 -15.74 25.79
CA ARG A 70 -2.39 -16.26 25.42
C ARG A 70 -2.16 -16.10 23.92
N PRO A 71 -0.90 -15.93 23.47
CA PRO A 71 -0.55 -15.99 22.06
C PRO A 71 -1.00 -17.33 21.44
N VAL A 72 -1.54 -17.25 20.22
CA VAL A 72 -1.94 -18.44 19.46
C VAL A 72 -0.69 -19.19 19.03
N MET A 73 -0.61 -20.48 19.36
CA MET A 73 0.51 -21.34 18.95
C MET A 73 0.45 -21.64 17.46
N THR A 74 1.58 -21.45 16.78
CA THR A 74 1.66 -21.51 15.32
C THR A 74 2.08 -22.85 14.74
N GLU A 75 2.41 -23.84 15.58
CA GLU A 75 2.94 -25.14 15.18
C GLU A 75 2.07 -25.85 14.13
N LYS A 76 0.74 -25.75 14.29
CA LYS A 76 -0.25 -26.36 13.41
C LYS A 76 -0.67 -25.48 12.22
N ILE A 77 -0.14 -24.26 12.11
CA ILE A 77 -0.48 -23.31 11.05
C ILE A 77 0.49 -23.49 9.88
N GLY A 78 -0.01 -23.75 8.68
CA GLY A 78 0.76 -23.88 7.45
C GLY A 78 0.95 -22.53 6.74
N SER A 79 -0.12 -21.73 6.60
CA SER A 79 -0.05 -20.39 6.01
C SER A 79 -1.23 -19.52 6.41
N ILE A 80 -1.04 -18.21 6.34
CA ILE A 80 -2.08 -17.20 6.50
C ILE A 80 -2.03 -16.26 5.29
N ARG A 81 -3.19 -16.07 4.63
CA ARG A 81 -3.39 -15.08 3.58
C ARG A 81 -4.46 -14.12 4.02
N MET A 82 -4.22 -12.83 3.83
CA MET A 82 -5.13 -11.81 4.35
C MET A 82 -5.40 -10.69 3.34
N GLY A 83 -6.69 -10.37 3.15
CA GLY A 83 -7.17 -9.10 2.63
C GLY A 83 -7.51 -8.17 3.79
N THR A 84 -7.37 -6.87 3.61
CA THR A 84 -7.69 -5.89 4.65
C THR A 84 -8.15 -4.56 4.07
N THR A 85 -9.16 -3.95 4.67
CA THR A 85 -9.63 -2.60 4.33
C THR A 85 -9.03 -1.50 5.21
N VAL A 86 -7.98 -1.82 6.00
CA VAL A 86 -7.35 -0.83 6.91
C VAL A 86 -6.84 0.39 6.14
N ALA A 87 -6.17 0.19 4.99
CA ALA A 87 -5.67 1.29 4.18
C ALA A 87 -6.80 2.09 3.53
N THR A 88 -7.81 1.41 2.99
CA THR A 88 -8.98 2.06 2.38
C THR A 88 -9.71 2.93 3.40
N ASN A 89 -9.98 2.39 4.59
CA ASN A 89 -10.67 3.13 5.66
C ASN A 89 -9.83 4.32 6.13
N ALA A 90 -8.53 4.14 6.37
CA ALA A 90 -7.64 5.23 6.75
C ALA A 90 -7.60 6.36 5.71
N LEU A 91 -7.69 6.01 4.42
CA LEU A 91 -7.75 7.00 3.34
C LEU A 91 -9.10 7.72 3.28
N LEU A 92 -10.22 7.01 3.43
CA LEU A 92 -11.57 7.57 3.42
C LEU A 92 -11.83 8.48 4.63
N GLU A 93 -11.41 8.05 5.82
CA GLU A 93 -11.59 8.76 7.08
C GLU A 93 -10.54 9.86 7.30
N ARG A 94 -9.53 9.96 6.41
CA ARG A 94 -8.39 10.87 6.55
C ARG A 94 -7.63 10.67 7.86
N ASP A 95 -7.50 9.40 8.30
CA ASP A 95 -6.77 8.97 9.49
C ASP A 95 -5.44 8.29 9.13
N GLY A 96 -4.52 9.03 8.53
CA GLY A 96 -3.16 8.58 8.20
C GLY A 96 -2.08 9.31 9.00
N ALA A 97 -0.82 9.08 8.62
CA ALA A 97 0.32 9.74 9.25
C ALA A 97 0.37 11.23 8.87
N LYS A 98 0.83 12.07 9.80
CA LYS A 98 1.16 13.47 9.47
C LYS A 98 2.38 13.50 8.58
N MET A 99 2.21 13.96 7.35
CA MET A 99 3.28 13.84 6.36
C MET A 99 3.58 15.14 5.64
N ALA A 100 4.79 15.21 5.07
CA ALA A 100 5.23 16.26 4.17
C ALA A 100 5.69 15.70 2.81
N LEU A 101 5.53 16.51 1.77
CA LEU A 101 6.06 16.26 0.44
C LEU A 101 7.36 17.05 0.26
N LEU A 102 8.42 16.37 -0.18
CA LEU A 102 9.64 16.98 -0.70
C LEU A 102 9.62 16.85 -2.21
N THR A 103 9.75 17.97 -2.92
CA THR A 103 9.72 17.98 -4.39
C THR A 103 10.80 18.92 -4.95
N THR A 104 11.08 18.80 -6.23
CA THR A 104 11.99 19.70 -6.96
C THR A 104 11.51 21.14 -6.87
N ARG A 105 12.41 22.07 -6.63
CA ARG A 105 12.12 23.51 -6.57
C ARG A 105 11.39 24.02 -7.81
N GLY A 106 10.29 24.77 -7.60
CA GLY A 106 9.37 25.28 -8.62
C GLY A 106 8.23 24.32 -8.95
N PHE A 107 8.07 23.21 -8.21
CA PHE A 107 7.02 22.21 -8.39
C PHE A 107 6.20 21.96 -7.12
N GLY A 108 6.27 22.88 -6.14
CA GLY A 108 5.55 22.74 -4.87
C GLY A 108 4.04 22.61 -5.02
N ASP A 109 3.46 23.33 -5.99
CA ASP A 109 2.02 23.34 -6.26
C ASP A 109 1.57 22.26 -7.26
N LEU A 110 2.51 21.45 -7.79
CA LEU A 110 2.21 20.57 -8.93
C LEU A 110 1.16 19.51 -8.61
N LEU A 111 1.18 18.93 -7.42
CA LEU A 111 0.19 17.92 -7.03
C LEU A 111 -1.20 18.54 -6.77
N GLU A 112 -1.26 19.79 -6.33
CA GLU A 112 -2.50 20.54 -6.17
C GLU A 112 -3.11 20.90 -7.53
N ILE A 113 -2.29 21.37 -8.47
CA ILE A 113 -2.70 21.66 -9.85
C ILE A 113 -3.14 20.37 -10.55
N GLY A 114 -2.41 19.28 -10.32
CA GLY A 114 -2.67 17.97 -10.91
C GLY A 114 -2.52 17.98 -12.44
N ASN A 115 -3.31 17.14 -13.11
CA ASN A 115 -3.31 17.00 -14.57
C ASN A 115 -4.45 17.77 -15.26
N GLN A 116 -5.23 18.56 -14.50
CA GLN A 116 -6.38 19.34 -14.97
C GLN A 116 -7.51 18.50 -15.60
N ALA A 117 -7.50 17.17 -15.41
CA ALA A 117 -8.57 16.31 -15.86
C ALA A 117 -9.83 16.52 -15.01
N ARG A 118 -10.97 16.75 -15.67
CA ARG A 118 -12.28 16.88 -15.02
C ARG A 118 -13.19 15.76 -15.51
N PRO A 119 -14.01 15.16 -14.64
CA PRO A 119 -15.02 14.17 -15.05
C PRO A 119 -16.01 14.74 -16.07
N ASP A 120 -16.44 15.99 -15.88
CA ASP A 120 -17.19 16.79 -16.82
C ASP A 120 -16.48 18.14 -17.03
N ILE A 121 -16.06 18.41 -18.26
CA ILE A 121 -15.26 19.60 -18.59
C ILE A 121 -16.03 20.92 -18.34
N PHE A 122 -17.36 20.89 -18.42
CA PHE A 122 -18.22 22.06 -18.24
C PHE A 122 -18.79 22.19 -16.83
N ASP A 123 -18.57 21.20 -15.97
CA ASP A 123 -18.99 21.30 -14.57
C ASP A 123 -17.96 22.12 -13.76
N LEU A 124 -18.37 23.35 -13.42
CA LEU A 124 -17.55 24.27 -12.62
C LEU A 124 -17.54 23.91 -11.12
N SER A 125 -18.36 22.97 -10.67
CA SER A 125 -18.37 22.48 -9.29
C SER A 125 -17.30 21.43 -9.02
N CYS A 126 -16.64 20.88 -10.05
CA CYS A 126 -15.54 19.95 -9.89
C CYS A 126 -14.41 20.58 -9.07
N SER A 127 -14.06 19.95 -7.97
CA SER A 127 -12.95 20.36 -7.10
C SER A 127 -11.91 19.25 -7.01
N THR A 128 -10.65 19.64 -6.86
CA THR A 128 -9.57 18.70 -6.53
C THR A 128 -9.76 18.20 -5.09
N PRO A 129 -9.69 16.89 -4.84
CA PRO A 129 -9.73 16.36 -3.49
C PRO A 129 -8.61 16.92 -2.61
N SER A 130 -8.84 16.94 -1.29
CA SER A 130 -7.84 17.39 -0.33
C SER A 130 -6.55 16.57 -0.42
N LEU A 131 -5.42 17.25 -0.42
CA LEU A 131 -4.10 16.65 -0.42
C LEU A 131 -3.84 15.86 0.88
N LEU A 132 -2.95 14.89 0.81
CA LEU A 132 -2.60 14.06 1.97
C LEU A 132 -1.49 14.67 2.84
N TYR A 133 -0.70 15.58 2.29
CA TYR A 133 0.40 16.22 3.00
C TYR A 133 -0.02 17.53 3.67
N GLU A 134 0.57 17.83 4.83
CA GLU A 134 0.35 19.08 5.56
C GLU A 134 1.36 20.17 5.17
N ARG A 135 2.52 19.77 4.64
CA ARG A 135 3.64 20.64 4.28
C ARG A 135 4.29 20.22 2.98
N VAL A 136 4.81 21.18 2.24
CA VAL A 136 5.64 20.97 1.07
C VAL A 136 7.00 21.62 1.30
N VAL A 137 8.07 20.93 0.95
CA VAL A 137 9.44 21.45 0.91
C VAL A 137 9.96 21.36 -0.51
N GLU A 138 10.32 22.49 -1.07
CA GLU A 138 10.98 22.55 -2.36
C GLU A 138 12.50 22.41 -2.18
N VAL A 139 13.03 21.30 -2.68
CA VAL A 139 14.46 21.02 -2.65
C VAL A 139 15.11 21.62 -3.89
N ASP A 140 16.14 22.42 -3.68
CA ASP A 140 16.89 23.08 -4.76
C ASP A 140 17.83 22.09 -5.44
N GLU A 141 17.24 21.19 -6.22
CA GLU A 141 17.87 20.21 -7.09
C GLU A 141 17.29 20.32 -8.49
N ARG A 142 18.05 19.87 -9.52
CA ARG A 142 17.53 19.85 -10.88
C ARG A 142 18.22 18.79 -11.73
N VAL A 143 17.41 17.90 -12.29
CA VAL A 143 17.77 16.96 -13.36
C VAL A 143 16.93 17.30 -14.59
N MET A 144 17.52 17.25 -15.79
CA MET A 144 16.84 17.52 -17.05
C MET A 144 17.12 16.42 -18.06
N LEU A 145 16.19 16.21 -18.99
CA LEU A 145 16.41 15.37 -20.16
C LEU A 145 17.16 16.16 -21.22
N GLN A 146 18.33 15.69 -21.63
CA GLN A 146 19.22 16.42 -22.55
C GLN A 146 18.56 16.75 -23.88
N HIS A 147 17.68 15.88 -24.39
CA HIS A 147 17.04 16.06 -25.69
C HIS A 147 16.04 17.23 -25.76
N PHE A 148 15.63 17.77 -24.58
CA PHE A 148 14.83 18.99 -24.52
C PHE A 148 15.66 20.28 -24.40
N CYS A 149 16.98 20.17 -24.32
CA CYS A 149 17.88 21.28 -24.11
C CYS A 149 18.61 21.64 -25.41
N SER A 150 18.92 22.94 -25.61
CA SER A 150 19.79 23.34 -26.70
C SER A 150 21.24 22.85 -26.46
N SER A 151 22.01 22.65 -27.53
CA SER A 151 23.39 22.17 -27.45
C SER A 151 24.28 23.09 -26.56
N ASP A 152 24.07 24.39 -26.70
CA ASP A 152 24.86 25.40 -25.94
C ASP A 152 24.52 25.33 -24.44
N TYR A 153 23.28 25.10 -24.09
CA TYR A 153 22.85 24.90 -22.72
C TYR A 153 23.35 23.57 -22.14
N ALA A 154 23.18 22.49 -22.90
CA ALA A 154 23.64 21.19 -22.50
C ALA A 154 25.14 21.08 -22.22
N SER A 155 25.96 21.87 -22.95
CA SER A 155 27.41 21.88 -22.78
C SER A 155 27.89 22.43 -21.43
N GLN A 156 27.02 23.10 -20.68
CA GLN A 156 27.35 23.74 -19.39
C GLN A 156 27.26 22.76 -18.22
N PHE A 157 26.64 21.62 -18.40
CA PHE A 157 26.33 20.66 -17.31
C PHE A 157 26.93 19.29 -17.55
N HIS A 158 27.11 18.56 -16.47
CA HIS A 158 27.50 17.16 -16.53
C HIS A 158 26.39 16.31 -17.15
N SER A 159 26.74 15.58 -18.22
CA SER A 159 25.83 14.63 -18.86
C SER A 159 26.04 13.24 -18.30
N GLN A 160 24.95 12.56 -17.94
CA GLN A 160 24.95 11.18 -17.45
C GLN A 160 23.83 10.38 -18.10
N MET A 161 24.06 9.09 -18.32
CA MET A 161 23.03 8.17 -18.81
C MET A 161 22.17 7.70 -17.65
N GLY A 162 20.86 7.87 -17.75
CA GLY A 162 19.88 7.32 -16.81
C GLY A 162 19.65 5.81 -16.99
N ILE A 163 18.96 5.19 -16.04
CA ILE A 163 18.65 3.74 -16.10
C ILE A 163 17.73 3.39 -17.29
N THR A 164 16.93 4.33 -17.76
CA THR A 164 16.09 4.18 -18.97
C THR A 164 16.83 4.42 -20.28
N LYS A 165 18.15 4.64 -20.22
CA LYS A 165 19.04 4.94 -21.36
C LYS A 165 18.79 6.33 -21.99
N GLU A 166 18.17 7.23 -21.27
CA GLU A 166 18.05 8.64 -21.63
C GLU A 166 19.29 9.40 -21.17
N ASN A 167 19.77 10.36 -21.97
CA ASN A 167 20.83 11.27 -21.55
C ASN A 167 20.26 12.37 -20.67
N LEU A 168 20.83 12.52 -19.50
CA LEU A 168 20.41 13.46 -18.46
C LEU A 168 21.47 14.53 -18.29
N LEU A 169 21.05 15.72 -17.92
CA LEU A 169 21.91 16.81 -17.47
C LEU A 169 21.65 17.05 -15.98
N ILE A 170 22.69 17.00 -15.19
CA ILE A 170 22.62 17.31 -13.76
C ILE A 170 22.95 18.80 -13.61
N GLU A 171 21.89 19.63 -13.52
CA GLU A 171 22.03 21.07 -13.36
C GLU A 171 22.40 21.43 -11.93
N LYS A 172 21.74 20.78 -10.97
CA LYS A 172 21.94 21.07 -9.55
C LYS A 172 21.75 19.84 -8.68
N VAL A 173 22.74 19.61 -7.82
CA VAL A 173 22.70 18.57 -6.79
C VAL A 173 22.10 19.17 -5.51
N PRO A 174 21.26 18.45 -4.74
CA PRO A 174 20.70 18.99 -3.50
C PRO A 174 21.79 19.28 -2.46
N ASP A 175 21.69 20.45 -1.82
CA ASP A 175 22.51 20.80 -0.67
C ASP A 175 21.94 20.15 0.59
N LEU A 176 22.64 19.12 1.08
CA LEU A 176 22.17 18.32 2.21
C LEU A 176 22.13 19.10 3.54
N ASP A 177 22.91 20.14 3.70
CA ASP A 177 22.86 20.95 4.91
C ASP A 177 21.59 21.80 4.95
N ILE A 178 21.19 22.36 3.80
CA ILE A 178 19.92 23.07 3.66
C ILE A 178 18.75 22.09 3.84
N VAL A 179 18.80 20.93 3.20
CA VAL A 179 17.75 19.91 3.33
C VAL A 179 17.61 19.46 4.79
N ARG A 180 18.72 19.28 5.51
CA ARG A 180 18.70 18.92 6.94
C ARG A 180 17.95 19.95 7.77
N GLN A 181 18.19 21.24 7.55
CA GLN A 181 17.49 22.30 8.28
C GLN A 181 15.98 22.28 8.00
N GLU A 182 15.56 22.00 6.77
CA GLU A 182 14.13 21.87 6.45
C GLU A 182 13.53 20.61 7.09
N LEU A 183 14.23 19.48 7.10
CA LEU A 183 13.78 18.25 7.77
C LEU A 183 13.66 18.46 9.30
N GLU A 184 14.56 19.23 9.92
CA GLU A 184 14.45 19.58 11.35
C GLU A 184 13.20 20.41 11.63
N LYS A 185 12.86 21.38 10.76
CA LYS A 185 11.61 22.15 10.87
C LYS A 185 10.37 21.25 10.74
N LEU A 186 10.39 20.27 9.83
CA LEU A 186 9.30 19.31 9.66
C LEU A 186 9.12 18.44 10.92
N ARG A 187 10.23 17.91 11.47
CA ARG A 187 10.22 17.16 12.74
C ARG A 187 9.61 18.01 13.86
N ASP A 188 10.05 19.25 14.01
CA ASP A 188 9.59 20.15 15.07
C ASP A 188 8.13 20.57 14.90
N ALA A 189 7.60 20.50 13.67
CA ALA A 189 6.19 20.65 13.35
C ALA A 189 5.36 19.36 13.60
N GLY A 190 5.97 18.27 14.03
CA GLY A 190 5.30 17.01 14.32
C GLY A 190 5.00 16.15 13.09
N ILE A 191 5.69 16.38 11.98
CA ILE A 191 5.62 15.53 10.79
C ILE A 191 6.35 14.21 11.08
N THR A 192 5.67 13.10 10.84
CA THR A 192 6.20 11.74 11.12
C THR A 192 6.51 10.95 9.85
N ALA A 193 6.01 11.39 8.68
CA ALA A 193 6.23 10.68 7.43
C ALA A 193 6.61 11.65 6.29
N LEU A 194 7.42 11.15 5.36
CA LEU A 194 7.91 11.90 4.21
C LEU A 194 7.61 11.18 2.90
N ALA A 195 7.13 11.93 1.91
CA ALA A 195 7.14 11.54 0.51
C ALA A 195 8.21 12.38 -0.21
N ILE A 196 9.09 11.75 -0.96
CA ILE A 196 10.13 12.41 -1.75
C ILE A 196 9.85 12.11 -3.22
N ALA A 197 9.54 13.13 -4.00
CA ALA A 197 9.20 12.99 -5.42
C ALA A 197 9.87 14.10 -6.24
N PHE A 198 11.03 13.75 -6.84
CA PHE A 198 11.79 14.68 -7.67
C PHE A 198 11.57 14.45 -9.16
N LEU A 199 11.85 15.49 -9.95
CA LEU A 199 11.82 15.39 -11.39
C LEU A 199 12.77 14.30 -11.88
N HIS A 200 12.27 13.50 -12.84
CA HIS A 200 13.05 12.45 -13.51
C HIS A 200 13.65 11.38 -12.58
N ALA A 201 13.19 11.27 -11.31
CA ALA A 201 13.68 10.24 -10.39
C ALA A 201 13.44 8.80 -10.89
N TYR A 202 12.46 8.58 -11.78
CA TYR A 202 12.22 7.29 -12.45
C TYR A 202 13.42 6.81 -13.28
N THR A 203 14.29 7.70 -13.72
CA THR A 203 15.50 7.39 -14.50
C THR A 203 16.80 7.79 -13.77
N TYR A 204 16.74 8.75 -12.81
CA TYR A 204 17.86 9.18 -12.00
C TYR A 204 17.46 9.32 -10.53
N ALA A 205 17.65 8.26 -9.77
CA ALA A 205 17.19 8.13 -8.39
C ALA A 205 18.13 8.78 -7.34
N GLU A 206 19.35 9.17 -7.73
CA GLU A 206 20.42 9.55 -6.79
C GLU A 206 20.03 10.73 -5.88
N HIS A 207 19.35 11.75 -6.41
CA HIS A 207 18.93 12.89 -5.58
C HIS A 207 17.88 12.49 -4.53
N GLU A 208 16.92 11.62 -4.89
CA GLU A 208 15.97 11.09 -3.91
C GLU A 208 16.68 10.23 -2.85
N ARG A 209 17.65 9.38 -3.26
CA ARG A 209 18.43 8.57 -2.32
C ARG A 209 19.23 9.44 -1.36
N MET A 210 19.94 10.44 -1.85
CA MET A 210 20.71 11.36 -0.99
C MET A 210 19.84 11.99 0.09
N VAL A 211 18.65 12.47 -0.27
CA VAL A 211 17.71 13.10 0.66
C VAL A 211 17.04 12.04 1.56
N GLY A 212 16.69 10.89 1.03
CA GLY A 212 16.10 9.77 1.78
C GLY A 212 17.07 9.20 2.83
N ASP A 213 18.34 9.00 2.47
CA ASP A 213 19.39 8.53 3.36
C ASP A 213 19.66 9.54 4.49
N LEU A 214 19.68 10.84 4.14
CA LEU A 214 19.79 11.90 5.13
C LEU A 214 18.61 11.84 6.11
N ALA A 215 17.38 11.79 5.62
CA ALA A 215 16.17 11.71 6.46
C ALA A 215 16.18 10.46 7.35
N SER A 216 16.58 9.31 6.80
CA SER A 216 16.71 8.04 7.54
C SER A 216 17.76 8.15 8.64
N SER A 217 18.90 8.81 8.40
CA SER A 217 19.97 9.01 9.38
C SER A 217 19.55 9.83 10.60
N MET A 218 18.50 10.67 10.45
CA MET A 218 17.96 11.48 11.55
C MET A 218 17.14 10.66 12.55
N ASN A 219 16.68 9.45 12.18
CA ASN A 219 15.91 8.54 13.05
C ASN A 219 14.69 9.19 13.72
N CYS A 220 14.02 10.11 13.06
CA CYS A 220 12.87 10.83 13.59
C CYS A 220 11.61 10.72 12.73
N PHE A 221 11.69 10.09 11.57
CA PHE A 221 10.55 9.82 10.69
C PHE A 221 10.21 8.33 10.71
N GLU A 222 8.93 8.01 10.88
CA GLU A 222 8.40 6.64 10.90
C GLU A 222 8.37 6.02 9.49
N GLN A 223 8.15 6.88 8.47
CA GLN A 223 8.08 6.44 7.07
C GLN A 223 8.74 7.48 6.15
N ILE A 224 9.55 6.97 5.24
CA ILE A 224 10.14 7.74 4.13
C ILE A 224 9.83 6.96 2.86
N SER A 225 9.06 7.59 1.96
CA SER A 225 8.61 6.99 0.70
C SER A 225 9.25 7.75 -0.47
N MET A 226 10.22 7.13 -1.12
CA MET A 226 10.89 7.69 -2.29
C MET A 226 10.17 7.28 -3.56
N SER A 227 9.87 8.22 -4.44
CA SER A 227 9.01 8.00 -5.60
C SER A 227 9.57 6.98 -6.61
N HIS A 228 10.89 6.91 -6.74
CA HIS A 228 11.55 5.94 -7.62
C HIS A 228 11.44 4.49 -7.13
N GLU A 229 11.17 4.27 -5.84
CA GLU A 229 10.92 2.93 -5.27
C GLU A 229 9.45 2.58 -5.29
N VAL A 230 8.59 3.55 -4.91
CA VAL A 230 7.15 3.34 -4.77
C VAL A 230 6.46 3.17 -6.14
N ALA A 231 6.79 4.03 -7.11
CA ALA A 231 6.16 4.04 -8.43
C ALA A 231 7.16 4.55 -9.49
N PRO A 232 8.09 3.73 -9.99
CA PRO A 232 9.16 4.14 -10.90
C PRO A 232 8.64 4.45 -12.33
N MET A 233 7.72 5.42 -12.45
CA MET A 233 7.05 5.80 -13.69
C MET A 233 7.29 7.27 -14.03
N ILE A 234 7.18 7.61 -15.33
CA ILE A 234 7.65 8.91 -15.86
C ILE A 234 6.86 10.13 -15.37
N LYS A 235 5.58 10.02 -15.10
CA LYS A 235 4.72 11.18 -14.76
C LYS A 235 4.86 11.57 -13.31
N LEU A 236 5.31 12.82 -13.02
CA LEU A 236 5.55 13.28 -11.64
C LEU A 236 4.26 13.36 -10.81
N VAL A 237 3.14 13.82 -11.39
CA VAL A 237 1.88 13.98 -10.64
C VAL A 237 1.37 12.65 -10.08
N PRO A 238 1.09 11.60 -10.87
CA PRO A 238 0.61 10.33 -10.33
C PRO A 238 1.69 9.64 -9.46
N ARG A 239 2.98 9.74 -9.82
CA ARG A 239 4.09 9.22 -8.99
C ARG A 239 4.14 9.91 -7.62
N GLY A 240 4.01 11.24 -7.58
CA GLY A 240 3.98 12.03 -6.35
C GLY A 240 2.77 11.69 -5.47
N HIS A 241 1.57 11.60 -6.05
CA HIS A 241 0.37 11.18 -5.31
C HIS A 241 0.52 9.78 -4.73
N THR A 242 1.07 8.83 -5.51
CA THR A 242 1.30 7.45 -5.03
C THR A 242 2.30 7.42 -3.88
N SER A 243 3.37 8.22 -3.97
CA SER A 243 4.36 8.35 -2.90
C SER A 243 3.77 8.98 -1.63
N CYS A 244 2.90 9.98 -1.80
CA CYS A 244 2.15 10.56 -0.68
C CYS A 244 1.20 9.52 -0.05
N ALA A 245 0.48 8.73 -0.86
CA ALA A 245 -0.37 7.65 -0.34
C ALA A 245 0.45 6.60 0.41
N ALA A 246 1.62 6.22 -0.11
CA ALA A 246 2.53 5.30 0.57
C ALA A 246 3.00 5.87 1.92
N ALA A 247 3.48 7.12 1.96
CA ALA A 247 3.93 7.77 3.18
C ALA A 247 2.80 7.91 4.22
N TYR A 248 1.59 8.23 3.75
CA TYR A 248 0.43 8.45 4.59
C TYR A 248 -0.11 7.16 5.23
N LEU A 249 -0.14 6.06 4.48
CA LEU A 249 -0.82 4.82 4.86
C LEU A 249 0.10 3.77 5.48
N THR A 250 1.38 3.72 5.08
CA THR A 250 2.30 2.67 5.54
C THR A 250 2.44 2.60 7.06
N PRO A 251 2.54 3.71 7.82
CA PRO A 251 2.61 3.63 9.28
C PRO A 251 1.39 2.95 9.91
N LYS A 252 0.19 3.20 9.38
CA LYS A 252 -1.05 2.54 9.85
C LYS A 252 -1.02 1.03 9.57
N ILE A 253 -0.62 0.66 8.35
CA ILE A 253 -0.47 -0.76 7.98
C ILE A 253 0.59 -1.44 8.85
N THR A 254 1.75 -0.82 9.05
CA THR A 254 2.83 -1.37 9.90
C THR A 254 2.37 -1.59 11.34
N THR A 255 1.64 -0.61 11.90
CA THR A 255 1.07 -0.73 13.25
C THR A 255 0.07 -1.87 13.34
N TYR A 256 -0.82 -1.99 12.35
CA TYR A 256 -1.78 -3.08 12.27
C TYR A 256 -1.08 -4.45 12.18
N LEU A 257 -0.11 -4.59 11.28
CA LEU A 257 0.66 -5.82 11.10
C LEU A 257 1.39 -6.24 12.38
N ALA A 258 2.05 -5.29 13.05
CA ALA A 258 2.74 -5.54 14.31
C ALA A 258 1.76 -5.97 15.41
N SER A 259 0.57 -5.38 15.46
CA SER A 259 -0.48 -5.77 16.40
C SER A 259 -0.99 -7.18 16.13
N PHE A 260 -1.26 -7.51 14.88
CA PHE A 260 -1.69 -8.84 14.45
C PHE A 260 -0.64 -9.91 14.80
N GLN A 261 0.62 -9.68 14.45
CA GLN A 261 1.71 -10.64 14.71
C GLN A 261 1.92 -10.91 16.21
N LYS A 262 1.72 -9.92 17.08
CA LYS A 262 1.80 -10.08 18.55
C LYS A 262 0.76 -11.06 19.11
N GLY A 263 -0.32 -11.31 18.39
CA GLY A 263 -1.33 -12.29 18.78
C GLY A 263 -0.86 -13.75 18.73
N PHE A 264 0.35 -14.01 18.19
CA PHE A 264 0.87 -15.35 17.96
C PHE A 264 2.22 -15.57 18.66
N ASP A 265 2.54 -16.83 18.93
CA ASP A 265 3.87 -17.20 19.39
C ASP A 265 4.92 -16.86 18.33
N SER A 266 6.13 -16.49 18.76
CA SER A 266 7.23 -16.12 17.85
C SER A 266 6.86 -15.07 16.79
N ASN A 267 5.81 -14.27 17.00
CA ASN A 267 5.32 -13.24 16.07
C ASN A 267 5.16 -13.75 14.62
N LEU A 268 4.63 -14.96 14.46
CA LEU A 268 4.45 -15.62 13.14
C LEU A 268 5.74 -15.83 12.33
N SER A 269 6.92 -15.74 12.90
CA SER A 269 8.20 -15.78 12.17
C SER A 269 8.43 -17.06 11.34
N LYS A 270 7.70 -18.14 11.68
CA LYS A 270 7.80 -19.45 11.01
C LYS A 270 6.62 -19.77 10.09
N VAL A 271 5.63 -18.90 10.02
CA VAL A 271 4.43 -19.09 9.22
C VAL A 271 4.44 -18.14 8.03
N PRO A 272 4.29 -18.63 6.79
CA PRO A 272 4.10 -17.77 5.63
C PRO A 272 2.85 -16.89 5.81
N LEU A 273 3.08 -15.58 5.95
CA LEU A 273 2.04 -14.56 6.05
C LEU A 273 2.09 -13.69 4.81
N GLN A 274 1.01 -13.68 4.04
CA GLN A 274 0.90 -12.95 2.79
C GLN A 274 -0.35 -12.06 2.80
N PHE A 275 -0.21 -10.88 2.21
CA PHE A 275 -1.30 -9.92 2.05
C PHE A 275 -1.70 -9.76 0.60
N MET A 276 -3.01 -9.63 0.37
CA MET A 276 -3.56 -9.30 -0.93
C MET A 276 -3.20 -7.86 -1.27
N LYS A 277 -2.67 -7.65 -2.48
CA LYS A 277 -2.42 -6.33 -3.05
C LYS A 277 -3.60 -5.84 -3.88
N SER A 278 -3.63 -4.54 -4.17
CA SER A 278 -4.61 -3.90 -5.04
C SER A 278 -4.65 -4.47 -6.47
N ASP A 279 -3.54 -5.06 -6.94
CA ASP A 279 -3.42 -5.72 -8.25
C ASP A 279 -3.94 -7.19 -8.25
N GLY A 280 -4.44 -7.67 -7.12
CA GLY A 280 -4.88 -9.06 -6.96
C GLY A 280 -3.76 -10.07 -6.72
N GLY A 281 -2.51 -9.64 -6.64
CA GLY A 281 -1.36 -10.46 -6.23
C GLY A 281 -1.24 -10.59 -4.72
N LEU A 282 -0.37 -11.49 -4.28
CA LEU A 282 -0.02 -11.67 -2.87
C LEU A 282 1.42 -11.19 -2.63
N ALA A 283 1.62 -10.42 -1.56
CA ALA A 283 2.94 -9.99 -1.12
C ALA A 283 3.22 -10.53 0.29
N PRO A 284 4.47 -10.90 0.62
CA PRO A 284 4.88 -11.14 1.99
C PRO A 284 4.81 -9.83 2.79
N VAL A 285 4.69 -9.95 4.12
CA VAL A 285 4.55 -8.80 5.03
C VAL A 285 5.60 -7.71 4.81
N ASN A 286 6.85 -8.09 4.56
CA ASN A 286 7.96 -7.15 4.43
C ASN A 286 7.91 -6.31 3.14
N ASP A 287 7.17 -6.78 2.13
CA ASP A 287 7.05 -6.16 0.82
C ASP A 287 5.66 -5.51 0.61
N PHE A 288 4.88 -5.39 1.70
CA PHE A 288 3.51 -4.89 1.66
C PHE A 288 3.43 -3.44 2.14
N GLY A 289 3.36 -2.50 1.21
CA GLY A 289 3.23 -1.06 1.48
C GLY A 289 1.78 -0.56 1.52
N GLY A 290 1.58 0.59 2.18
CA GLY A 290 0.24 1.17 2.35
C GLY A 290 -0.49 1.45 1.04
N HIS A 291 0.20 1.94 0.00
CA HIS A 291 -0.39 2.18 -1.33
C HIS A 291 -0.88 0.90 -2.01
N GLN A 292 -0.21 -0.25 -1.77
CA GLN A 292 -0.59 -1.54 -2.32
C GLN A 292 -1.82 -2.16 -1.64
N ALA A 293 -2.16 -1.69 -0.43
CA ALA A 293 -3.22 -2.22 0.39
C ALA A 293 -4.60 -1.61 0.10
N ILE A 294 -4.68 -0.52 -0.67
CA ILE A 294 -5.87 0.33 -0.77
C ILE A 294 -7.09 -0.40 -1.33
N LEU A 295 -6.92 -1.24 -2.34
CA LEU A 295 -7.99 -2.02 -2.97
C LEU A 295 -7.85 -3.52 -2.72
N SER A 296 -7.15 -3.94 -1.66
CA SER A 296 -6.85 -5.36 -1.42
C SER A 296 -8.10 -6.23 -1.21
N GLY A 297 -9.12 -5.75 -0.50
CA GLY A 297 -10.40 -6.45 -0.33
C GLY A 297 -11.13 -6.65 -1.66
N PRO A 298 -11.48 -5.55 -2.38
CA PRO A 298 -12.11 -5.63 -3.70
C PRO A 298 -11.34 -6.50 -4.70
N ALA A 299 -10.02 -6.38 -4.75
CA ALA A 299 -9.17 -7.19 -5.63
C ALA A 299 -9.27 -8.69 -5.32
N GLY A 300 -9.29 -9.05 -4.03
CA GLY A 300 -9.51 -10.42 -3.59
C GLY A 300 -10.88 -10.96 -4.05
N GLY A 301 -11.93 -10.15 -3.96
CA GLY A 301 -13.28 -10.47 -4.46
C GLY A 301 -13.28 -10.76 -5.96
N VAL A 302 -12.64 -9.88 -6.77
CA VAL A 302 -12.54 -10.06 -8.23
C VAL A 302 -11.81 -11.37 -8.57
N VAL A 303 -10.66 -11.62 -7.94
CA VAL A 303 -9.93 -12.89 -8.14
C VAL A 303 -10.79 -14.09 -7.74
N GLY A 304 -11.54 -13.97 -6.65
CA GLY A 304 -12.42 -15.04 -6.15
C GLY A 304 -13.47 -15.43 -7.18
N TYR A 305 -14.34 -14.51 -7.60
CA TYR A 305 -15.42 -14.87 -8.53
C TYR A 305 -14.91 -15.18 -9.95
N ALA A 306 -13.82 -14.57 -10.39
CA ALA A 306 -13.20 -14.90 -11.65
C ALA A 306 -12.69 -16.36 -11.70
N LYS A 307 -12.17 -16.86 -10.58
CA LYS A 307 -11.67 -18.23 -10.48
C LYS A 307 -12.74 -19.30 -10.23
N THR A 308 -13.81 -18.91 -9.53
CA THR A 308 -14.83 -19.89 -9.08
C THR A 308 -16.10 -19.91 -9.93
N THR A 309 -16.41 -18.81 -10.61
CA THR A 309 -17.71 -18.62 -11.26
C THR A 309 -17.61 -18.41 -12.77
N PHE A 310 -16.48 -17.87 -13.27
CA PHE A 310 -16.34 -17.64 -14.69
C PHE A 310 -16.19 -18.94 -15.47
N ASP A 311 -17.10 -19.13 -16.46
CA ASP A 311 -17.06 -20.28 -17.36
C ASP A 311 -16.38 -19.88 -18.69
N SER A 312 -15.20 -20.43 -18.94
CA SER A 312 -14.42 -20.18 -20.15
C SER A 312 -15.08 -20.68 -21.44
N ASN A 313 -16.08 -21.56 -21.37
CA ASN A 313 -16.80 -22.04 -22.55
C ASN A 313 -17.90 -21.05 -22.98
N SER A 314 -18.66 -20.54 -22.04
CA SER A 314 -19.73 -19.58 -22.33
C SER A 314 -19.21 -18.16 -22.51
N GLN A 315 -18.08 -17.83 -21.90
CA GLN A 315 -17.46 -16.48 -21.89
C GLN A 315 -18.43 -15.36 -21.47
N THR A 316 -19.45 -15.71 -20.68
CA THR A 316 -20.44 -14.73 -20.19
C THR A 316 -19.76 -13.80 -19.18
N PRO A 317 -19.77 -12.47 -19.40
CA PRO A 317 -19.20 -11.53 -18.45
C PRO A 317 -19.88 -11.62 -17.08
N LEU A 318 -19.09 -11.49 -16.03
CA LEU A 318 -19.56 -11.50 -14.64
C LEU A 318 -19.52 -10.08 -14.07
N ILE A 319 -20.49 -9.77 -13.22
CA ILE A 319 -20.46 -8.58 -12.36
C ILE A 319 -20.32 -9.06 -10.93
N GLY A 320 -19.21 -8.66 -10.28
CA GLY A 320 -19.03 -8.80 -8.86
C GLY A 320 -19.68 -7.61 -8.16
N PHE A 321 -20.52 -7.90 -7.16
CA PHE A 321 -21.19 -6.88 -6.35
C PHE A 321 -21.01 -7.25 -4.88
N ASP A 322 -20.14 -6.50 -4.20
CA ASP A 322 -19.85 -6.67 -2.78
C ASP A 322 -20.36 -5.45 -2.01
N MET A 323 -21.36 -5.66 -1.16
CA MET A 323 -21.96 -4.65 -0.32
C MET A 323 -21.65 -4.94 1.14
N GLY A 324 -20.63 -4.28 1.65
CA GLY A 324 -20.24 -4.30 3.06
C GLY A 324 -21.02 -3.29 3.92
N GLY A 325 -20.60 -3.16 5.16
CA GLY A 325 -21.16 -2.15 6.08
C GLY A 325 -20.58 -0.74 5.85
N THR A 326 -19.44 -0.62 5.17
CA THR A 326 -18.69 0.64 4.99
C THR A 326 -18.71 1.09 3.53
N SER A 327 -18.54 0.17 2.59
CA SER A 327 -18.47 0.46 1.15
C SER A 327 -19.26 -0.55 0.33
N THR A 328 -19.52 -0.18 -0.92
CA THR A 328 -20.04 -1.10 -1.93
C THR A 328 -19.08 -1.10 -3.10
N ASP A 329 -18.54 -2.27 -3.43
CA ASP A 329 -17.59 -2.46 -4.49
C ASP A 329 -18.26 -3.19 -5.66
N VAL A 330 -18.15 -2.62 -6.85
CA VAL A 330 -18.71 -3.20 -8.08
C VAL A 330 -17.58 -3.39 -9.08
N SER A 331 -17.47 -4.58 -9.61
CA SER A 331 -16.43 -4.93 -10.57
C SER A 331 -16.97 -5.81 -11.70
N ARG A 332 -16.27 -5.83 -12.84
CA ARG A 332 -16.63 -6.64 -13.99
C ARG A 332 -15.44 -7.50 -14.41
N TYR A 333 -15.71 -8.74 -14.76
CA TYR A 333 -14.73 -9.66 -15.35
C TYR A 333 -15.33 -10.35 -16.58
N ASP A 334 -14.64 -10.31 -17.70
CA ASP A 334 -15.07 -10.88 -18.98
C ASP A 334 -14.06 -11.88 -19.59
N GLY A 335 -13.26 -12.50 -18.72
CA GLY A 335 -12.24 -13.46 -19.13
C GLY A 335 -10.84 -12.87 -19.28
N HIS A 336 -10.69 -11.57 -19.17
CA HIS A 336 -9.41 -10.87 -19.30
C HIS A 336 -9.18 -9.97 -18.09
N TRP A 337 -7.91 -9.88 -17.65
CA TRP A 337 -7.48 -8.92 -16.65
C TRP A 337 -7.08 -7.62 -17.36
N GLU A 338 -7.78 -6.55 -17.04
CA GLU A 338 -7.37 -5.21 -17.50
C GLU A 338 -6.37 -4.62 -16.51
N HIS A 339 -5.21 -4.22 -17.04
CA HIS A 339 -4.23 -3.49 -16.24
C HIS A 339 -4.58 -2.01 -16.21
N VAL A 340 -5.01 -1.54 -15.06
CA VAL A 340 -5.27 -0.11 -14.83
C VAL A 340 -4.03 0.47 -14.15
N PHE A 341 -3.28 1.29 -14.89
CA PHE A 341 -2.04 1.89 -14.38
C PHE A 341 -2.27 3.03 -13.39
N GLU A 342 -3.45 3.60 -13.39
CA GLU A 342 -3.81 4.71 -12.51
C GLU A 342 -5.28 4.58 -12.12
N THR A 343 -5.55 4.58 -10.83
CA THR A 343 -6.90 4.54 -10.27
C THR A 343 -7.10 5.71 -9.31
N VAL A 344 -8.33 6.20 -9.22
CA VAL A 344 -8.69 7.23 -8.24
C VAL A 344 -9.50 6.59 -7.13
N THR A 345 -8.93 6.53 -5.94
CA THR A 345 -9.59 5.99 -4.75
C THR A 345 -9.68 7.07 -3.67
N ALA A 346 -10.88 7.31 -3.14
CA ALA A 346 -11.15 8.38 -2.18
C ALA A 346 -10.60 9.76 -2.63
N GLY A 347 -10.62 10.00 -3.96
CA GLY A 347 -10.13 11.23 -4.56
C GLY A 347 -8.60 11.33 -4.70
N VAL A 348 -7.85 10.29 -4.37
CA VAL A 348 -6.39 10.25 -4.57
C VAL A 348 -6.08 9.39 -5.79
N SER A 349 -5.31 9.95 -6.75
CA SER A 349 -4.79 9.20 -7.88
C SER A 349 -3.62 8.34 -7.44
N ILE A 350 -3.69 7.04 -7.70
CA ILE A 350 -2.71 6.06 -7.25
C ILE A 350 -2.33 5.18 -8.43
N GLN A 351 -1.04 4.94 -8.57
CA GLN A 351 -0.48 3.92 -9.45
C GLN A 351 -0.28 2.65 -8.61
N ALA A 352 -1.02 1.61 -8.90
CA ALA A 352 -0.97 0.34 -8.19
C ALA A 352 -0.73 -0.84 -9.14
#